data_adabafb199d78962c469c340a3193e8d
#
_entry.id   adabafb199d78962c469c340a3193e8d
#
_cell.length_a   1.000
_cell.length_b   1.000
_cell.length_c   1.000
_cell.angle_alpha   90.00
_cell.angle_beta   90.00
_cell.angle_gamma   90.00
#
_symmetry.space_group_name_H-M   'P 1'
#
loop_
_entity.id
_entity.type
_entity.pdbx_description
1 polymer ?
#
loop_
_entity_poly.entity_id
_entity_poly.type
_entity_poly.pdbx_seq_one_letter_code
_entity_poly.pdbx_strand_id
1 'polypeptide(L)'
;PYSRRPEVKKFIQDVCKRRGLDQNWVAAILDQATYQPKIERLMTPKRAKPGTKDTRKDWEKYRNIFLGAHRLNLGVQFWKDNEVYLERAREIYHVDPAVIIGIIGVETRYGENTGSWKVLDSLVTLSFDYKRRADFFKKELEEFLVILYNNDLKPFEVQGSYAGAVGLPQFMPSSIKRFGVDFDGDGKIDINHSTADTIGSIANYLSKHGWVEGLPMLIEADISPAQAAKFGGGTNPRFTWNQLINNGVKPLDNADRFAGNMPVFIAVSYTHLRAHETRHDL
;
A
#
# COMPACT_ATOMS: atom_id res chain seq x y z
N PRO A 1 6.13 -12.70 -28.78
CA PRO A 1 7.12 -12.03 -27.91
C PRO A 1 6.80 -10.54 -27.78
N TYR A 2 6.84 -10.03 -26.56
CA TYR A 2 6.60 -8.60 -26.29
C TYR A 2 7.68 -7.71 -26.93
N SER A 3 8.93 -8.16 -26.93
CA SER A 3 10.07 -7.41 -27.49
C SER A 3 9.94 -7.05 -28.98
N ARG A 4 9.06 -7.73 -29.74
CA ARG A 4 8.81 -7.43 -31.15
C ARG A 4 7.88 -6.25 -31.39
N ARG A 5 7.09 -5.85 -30.38
CA ARG A 5 6.14 -4.72 -30.49
C ARG A 5 6.89 -3.39 -30.55
N PRO A 6 6.53 -2.44 -31.42
CA PRO A 6 7.25 -1.17 -31.55
C PRO A 6 7.34 -0.37 -30.25
N GLU A 7 6.25 -0.28 -29.49
CA GLU A 7 6.19 0.42 -28.22
C GLU A 7 7.06 -0.24 -27.13
N VAL A 8 7.22 -1.57 -27.17
CA VAL A 8 8.09 -2.31 -26.25
C VAL A 8 9.55 -2.13 -26.63
N LYS A 9 9.89 -2.13 -27.92
CA LYS A 9 11.25 -1.82 -28.39
C LYS A 9 11.71 -0.44 -27.92
N LYS A 10 10.83 0.56 -28.05
CA LYS A 10 11.12 1.92 -27.52
C LYS A 10 11.33 1.90 -26.03
N PHE A 11 10.46 1.23 -25.27
CA PHE A 11 10.61 1.08 -23.82
C PHE A 11 11.96 0.45 -23.45
N ILE A 12 12.36 -0.65 -24.12
CA ILE A 12 13.66 -1.31 -23.90
C ILE A 12 14.80 -0.32 -24.10
N GLN A 13 14.83 0.39 -25.25
CA GLN A 13 15.88 1.37 -25.56
C GLN A 13 15.97 2.47 -24.49
N ASP A 14 14.83 3.04 -24.11
CA ASP A 14 14.75 4.13 -23.14
C ASP A 14 15.19 3.68 -21.74
N VAL A 15 14.73 2.51 -21.28
CA VAL A 15 15.10 1.95 -19.97
C VAL A 15 16.59 1.59 -19.92
N CYS A 16 17.08 0.88 -20.92
CA CYS A 16 18.49 0.48 -20.96
C CYS A 16 19.43 1.69 -21.00
N LYS A 17 19.07 2.73 -21.75
CA LYS A 17 19.83 4.00 -21.77
C LYS A 17 19.84 4.68 -20.41
N ARG A 18 18.71 4.71 -19.67
CA ARG A 18 18.62 5.37 -18.36
C ARG A 18 19.26 4.58 -17.24
N ARG A 19 19.19 3.26 -17.29
CA ARG A 19 19.57 2.37 -16.18
C ARG A 19 20.86 1.60 -16.39
N GLY A 20 21.43 1.66 -17.59
CA GLY A 20 22.64 0.89 -17.92
C GLY A 20 22.41 -0.62 -18.03
N LEU A 21 21.17 -1.05 -18.28
CA LEU A 21 20.82 -2.46 -18.45
C LEU A 21 21.15 -2.94 -19.86
N ASP A 22 21.48 -4.23 -19.99
CA ASP A 22 21.67 -4.86 -21.30
C ASP A 22 20.34 -5.03 -22.04
N GLN A 23 20.29 -4.60 -23.32
CA GLN A 23 19.06 -4.64 -24.11
C GLN A 23 18.58 -6.06 -24.41
N ASN A 24 19.52 -7.00 -24.64
CA ASN A 24 19.17 -8.39 -24.92
C ASN A 24 18.61 -9.05 -23.67
N TRP A 25 19.18 -8.75 -22.49
CA TRP A 25 18.68 -9.22 -21.22
C TRP A 25 17.26 -8.71 -20.96
N VAL A 26 17.02 -7.41 -21.10
CA VAL A 26 15.67 -6.83 -20.88
C VAL A 26 14.67 -7.43 -21.88
N ALA A 27 15.03 -7.56 -23.16
CA ALA A 27 14.16 -8.17 -24.16
C ALA A 27 13.82 -9.62 -23.82
N ALA A 28 14.82 -10.42 -23.40
CA ALA A 28 14.63 -11.81 -23.01
C ALA A 28 13.73 -11.95 -21.77
N ILE A 29 13.84 -11.02 -20.79
CA ILE A 29 12.96 -10.99 -19.65
C ILE A 29 11.52 -10.68 -20.07
N LEU A 30 11.31 -9.62 -20.85
CA LEU A 30 9.96 -9.23 -21.29
C LEU A 30 9.29 -10.29 -22.19
N ASP A 31 10.07 -11.07 -22.93
CA ASP A 31 9.54 -12.15 -23.77
C ASP A 31 9.08 -13.38 -22.97
N GLN A 32 9.46 -13.48 -21.69
CA GLN A 32 8.95 -14.50 -20.78
C GLN A 32 7.57 -14.14 -20.22
N ALA A 33 7.15 -12.88 -20.32
CA ALA A 33 5.86 -12.44 -19.83
C ALA A 33 4.71 -12.99 -20.66
N THR A 34 3.66 -13.39 -19.99
CA THR A 34 2.41 -13.86 -20.59
C THR A 34 1.31 -12.84 -20.37
N TYR A 35 0.63 -12.45 -21.45
CA TYR A 35 -0.54 -11.58 -21.37
C TYR A 35 -1.65 -12.19 -20.50
N GLN A 36 -2.19 -11.40 -19.59
CA GLN A 36 -3.18 -11.82 -18.60
C GLN A 36 -4.49 -11.05 -18.74
N PRO A 37 -5.45 -11.48 -19.58
CA PRO A 37 -6.71 -10.75 -19.80
C PRO A 37 -7.57 -10.63 -18.54
N LYS A 38 -7.36 -11.51 -17.55
CA LYS A 38 -8.04 -11.44 -16.25
C LYS A 38 -7.59 -10.21 -15.46
N ILE A 39 -6.32 -9.81 -15.58
CA ILE A 39 -5.77 -8.62 -14.92
C ILE A 39 -6.47 -7.36 -15.45
N GLU A 40 -6.61 -7.21 -16.76
CA GLU A 40 -7.34 -6.07 -17.33
C GLU A 40 -8.77 -5.98 -16.81
N ARG A 41 -9.47 -7.12 -16.70
CA ARG A 41 -10.83 -7.17 -16.16
C ARG A 41 -10.88 -6.77 -14.69
N LEU A 42 -9.91 -7.18 -13.88
CA LEU A 42 -9.82 -6.83 -12.46
C LEU A 42 -9.52 -5.34 -12.26
N MET A 43 -8.68 -4.76 -13.13
CA MET A 43 -8.30 -3.35 -13.07
C MET A 43 -9.36 -2.41 -13.64
N THR A 44 -10.29 -2.93 -14.46
CA THR A 44 -11.34 -2.11 -15.06
C THR A 44 -12.46 -1.88 -14.04
N PRO A 45 -12.78 -0.61 -13.69
CA PRO A 45 -13.86 -0.32 -12.76
C PRO A 45 -15.18 -0.87 -13.28
N LYS A 46 -15.90 -1.61 -12.45
CA LYS A 46 -17.25 -2.01 -12.77
C LYS A 46 -18.12 -0.75 -12.83
N ARG A 47 -18.81 -0.50 -13.96
CA ARG A 47 -19.83 0.56 -14.03
C ARG A 47 -20.87 0.28 -12.95
N ALA A 48 -21.09 1.27 -12.07
CA ALA A 48 -22.21 1.22 -11.14
C ALA A 48 -23.49 1.09 -11.96
N LYS A 49 -24.34 0.09 -11.65
CA LYS A 49 -25.64 -0.03 -12.29
C LYS A 49 -26.47 1.21 -11.88
N PRO A 50 -27.09 1.93 -12.83
CA PRO A 50 -28.00 3.02 -12.49
C PRO A 50 -29.09 2.47 -11.55
N GLY A 51 -29.34 3.12 -10.42
CA GLY A 51 -30.37 2.72 -9.45
C GLY A 51 -29.94 1.74 -8.37
N THR A 52 -28.68 1.31 -8.30
CA THR A 52 -28.16 0.63 -7.09
C THR A 52 -28.08 1.65 -5.97
N LYS A 53 -29.07 1.59 -5.07
CA LYS A 53 -29.07 2.33 -3.81
C LYS A 53 -27.75 2.11 -3.08
N ASP A 54 -27.17 3.24 -2.69
CA ASP A 54 -26.29 3.45 -1.56
C ASP A 54 -25.54 2.20 -1.05
N THR A 55 -24.41 1.93 -1.68
CA THR A 55 -23.43 0.99 -1.14
C THR A 55 -22.61 1.67 -0.03
N ARG A 56 -23.31 2.31 0.94
CA ARG A 56 -22.68 2.70 2.20
C ARG A 56 -22.13 1.42 2.78
N LYS A 57 -20.82 1.30 2.74
CA LYS A 57 -20.15 0.14 3.32
C LYS A 57 -20.52 0.12 4.78
N ASP A 58 -21.24 -0.91 5.19
CA ASP A 58 -21.50 -1.20 6.58
C ASP A 58 -20.13 -1.32 7.27
N TRP A 59 -19.79 -0.31 8.06
CA TRP A 59 -18.49 -0.23 8.71
C TRP A 59 -18.22 -1.45 9.60
N GLU A 60 -19.21 -1.93 10.31
CA GLU A 60 -19.05 -3.12 11.15
C GLU A 60 -18.69 -4.34 10.35
N LYS A 61 -19.38 -4.57 9.21
CA LYS A 61 -19.04 -5.66 8.30
C LYS A 61 -17.63 -5.49 7.72
N TYR A 62 -17.26 -4.27 7.34
CA TYR A 62 -15.93 -4.00 6.81
C TYR A 62 -14.85 -4.22 7.88
N ARG A 63 -15.03 -3.67 9.09
CA ARG A 63 -14.14 -3.85 10.23
C ARG A 63 -13.97 -5.33 10.59
N ASN A 64 -15.06 -6.10 10.61
CA ASN A 64 -15.03 -7.52 10.97
C ASN A 64 -14.27 -8.39 9.97
N ILE A 65 -14.05 -7.93 8.74
CA ILE A 65 -13.14 -8.60 7.78
C ILE A 65 -11.71 -8.62 8.34
N PHE A 66 -11.30 -7.60 9.09
CA PHE A 66 -9.93 -7.45 9.59
C PHE A 66 -9.75 -7.86 11.05
N LEU A 67 -10.81 -7.87 11.86
CA LEU A 67 -10.74 -8.11 13.30
C LEU A 67 -11.26 -9.50 13.74
N GLY A 68 -11.29 -10.47 12.82
CA GLY A 68 -11.63 -11.86 13.18
C GLY A 68 -10.56 -12.50 14.08
N ALA A 69 -11.00 -13.38 15.00
CA ALA A 69 -10.12 -14.01 15.99
C ALA A 69 -8.88 -14.70 15.39
N HIS A 70 -9.01 -15.34 14.25
CA HIS A 70 -7.87 -15.97 13.55
C HIS A 70 -6.80 -14.93 13.21
N ARG A 71 -7.19 -13.79 12.60
CA ARG A 71 -6.24 -12.74 12.21
C ARG A 71 -5.59 -12.06 13.42
N LEU A 72 -6.35 -11.84 14.49
CA LEU A 72 -5.81 -11.30 15.74
C LEU A 72 -4.76 -12.24 16.36
N ASN A 73 -5.03 -13.55 16.37
CA ASN A 73 -4.09 -14.54 16.86
C ASN A 73 -2.81 -14.58 16.01
N LEU A 74 -2.92 -14.52 14.68
CA LEU A 74 -1.76 -14.40 13.79
C LEU A 74 -0.95 -13.15 14.09
N GLY A 75 -1.61 -12.02 14.33
CA GLY A 75 -0.94 -10.76 14.68
C GLY A 75 -0.18 -10.82 16.00
N VAL A 76 -0.77 -11.43 17.01
CA VAL A 76 -0.09 -11.66 18.30
C VAL A 76 1.12 -12.58 18.14
N GLN A 77 1.00 -13.63 17.34
CA GLN A 77 2.12 -14.53 17.06
C GLN A 77 3.21 -13.82 16.27
N PHE A 78 2.85 -13.10 15.22
CA PHE A 78 3.79 -12.32 14.41
C PHE A 78 4.56 -11.30 15.27
N TRP A 79 3.88 -10.64 16.20
CA TRP A 79 4.52 -9.73 17.15
C TRP A 79 5.60 -10.42 17.97
N LYS A 80 5.24 -11.53 18.61
CA LYS A 80 6.17 -12.29 19.46
C LYS A 80 7.39 -12.78 18.68
N ASP A 81 7.17 -13.28 17.47
CA ASP A 81 8.24 -13.83 16.64
C ASP A 81 9.20 -12.76 16.11
N ASN A 82 8.74 -11.49 16.03
CA ASN A 82 9.49 -10.39 15.44
C ASN A 82 9.72 -9.21 16.40
N GLU A 83 9.57 -9.42 17.71
CA GLU A 83 9.65 -8.37 18.74
C GLU A 83 10.94 -7.54 18.63
N VAL A 84 12.08 -8.18 18.41
CA VAL A 84 13.40 -7.53 18.31
C VAL A 84 13.42 -6.53 17.13
N TYR A 85 12.89 -6.91 15.98
CA TYR A 85 12.86 -6.03 14.81
C TYR A 85 11.82 -4.92 14.95
N LEU A 86 10.70 -5.19 15.60
CA LEU A 86 9.66 -4.20 15.88
C LEU A 86 10.13 -3.12 16.84
N GLU A 87 10.80 -3.50 17.93
CA GLU A 87 11.38 -2.54 18.87
C GLU A 87 12.51 -1.73 18.24
N ARG A 88 13.38 -2.38 17.46
CA ARG A 88 14.43 -1.68 16.72
C ARG A 88 13.84 -0.69 15.70
N ALA A 89 12.74 -1.04 15.04
CA ALA A 89 12.07 -0.13 14.12
C ALA A 89 11.46 1.07 14.87
N ARG A 90 10.92 0.85 16.07
CA ARG A 90 10.44 1.93 16.96
C ARG A 90 11.59 2.87 17.36
N GLU A 91 12.71 2.32 17.76
CA GLU A 91 13.89 3.12 18.17
C GLU A 91 14.44 3.98 17.00
N ILE A 92 14.52 3.42 15.80
CA ILE A 92 15.12 4.09 14.63
C ILE A 92 14.16 5.05 13.94
N TYR A 93 12.91 4.64 13.75
CA TYR A 93 11.92 5.36 12.92
C TYR A 93 10.81 6.03 13.72
N HIS A 94 10.77 5.79 15.04
CA HIS A 94 9.74 6.31 15.95
C HIS A 94 8.30 5.90 15.56
N VAL A 95 8.16 4.73 14.90
CA VAL A 95 6.88 4.17 14.49
C VAL A 95 6.42 3.13 15.49
N ASP A 96 5.14 3.24 15.90
CA ASP A 96 4.53 2.28 16.82
C ASP A 96 4.49 0.88 16.18
N PRO A 97 5.03 -0.16 16.84
CA PRO A 97 4.96 -1.55 16.38
C PRO A 97 3.55 -2.02 16.00
N ALA A 98 2.53 -1.58 16.73
CA ALA A 98 1.13 -1.94 16.44
C ALA A 98 0.68 -1.49 15.04
N VAL A 99 1.20 -0.36 14.55
CA VAL A 99 0.88 0.15 13.21
C VAL A 99 1.51 -0.70 12.14
N ILE A 100 2.79 -1.05 12.30
CA ILE A 100 3.52 -1.92 11.37
C ILE A 100 2.81 -3.27 11.25
N ILE A 101 2.45 -3.87 12.38
CA ILE A 101 1.73 -5.14 12.45
C ILE A 101 0.34 -5.01 11.82
N GLY A 102 -0.37 -3.91 12.09
CA GLY A 102 -1.67 -3.62 11.51
C GLY A 102 -1.63 -3.59 9.97
N ILE A 103 -0.63 -2.93 9.39
CA ILE A 103 -0.42 -2.89 7.93
C ILE A 103 -0.20 -4.30 7.38
N ILE A 104 0.74 -5.08 7.93
CA ILE A 104 1.02 -6.45 7.48
C ILE A 104 -0.23 -7.33 7.60
N GLY A 105 -1.00 -7.16 8.69
CA GLY A 105 -2.25 -7.88 8.91
C GLY A 105 -3.34 -7.54 7.88
N VAL A 106 -3.47 -6.28 7.49
CA VAL A 106 -4.43 -5.82 6.48
C VAL A 106 -4.02 -6.29 5.10
N GLU A 107 -2.76 -6.08 4.73
CA GLU A 107 -2.25 -6.33 3.37
C GLU A 107 -2.21 -7.83 3.02
N THR A 108 -1.63 -8.64 3.89
CA THR A 108 -1.32 -10.04 3.54
C THR A 108 -1.78 -11.07 4.56
N ARG A 109 -2.49 -10.69 5.63
CA ARG A 109 -2.79 -11.57 6.75
C ARG A 109 -1.52 -12.24 7.31
N TYR A 110 -0.50 -11.43 7.54
CA TYR A 110 0.80 -11.91 8.05
C TYR A 110 1.46 -12.95 7.13
N GLY A 111 1.30 -12.80 5.82
CA GLY A 111 1.89 -13.68 4.81
C GLY A 111 1.00 -14.81 4.30
N GLU A 112 -0.21 -15.01 4.84
CA GLU A 112 -1.15 -16.00 4.30
C GLU A 112 -1.59 -15.70 2.85
N ASN A 113 -1.54 -14.44 2.42
CA ASN A 113 -1.95 -14.02 1.09
C ASN A 113 -1.10 -12.87 0.57
N THR A 114 0.05 -13.17 0.01
CA THR A 114 0.95 -12.20 -0.64
C THR A 114 0.65 -12.00 -2.13
N GLY A 115 -0.36 -12.70 -2.65
CA GLY A 115 -0.69 -12.74 -4.06
C GLY A 115 -0.06 -13.93 -4.78
N SER A 116 -0.70 -14.38 -5.85
CA SER A 116 -0.30 -15.56 -6.64
C SER A 116 -0.04 -15.24 -8.12
N TRP A 117 0.01 -13.97 -8.48
CA TRP A 117 0.29 -13.55 -9.85
C TRP A 117 1.79 -13.38 -10.04
N LYS A 118 2.31 -13.81 -11.19
CA LYS A 118 3.67 -13.45 -11.59
C LYS A 118 3.73 -11.94 -11.79
N VAL A 119 4.56 -11.26 -11.02
CA VAL A 119 4.66 -9.79 -11.06
C VAL A 119 5.07 -9.30 -12.44
N LEU A 120 5.95 -10.03 -13.13
CA LEU A 120 6.31 -9.72 -14.50
C LEU A 120 5.10 -9.70 -15.44
N ASP A 121 4.26 -10.76 -15.41
CA ASP A 121 3.06 -10.86 -16.24
C ASP A 121 2.11 -9.69 -15.95
N SER A 122 1.92 -9.37 -14.67
CA SER A 122 1.06 -8.28 -14.23
C SER A 122 1.54 -6.93 -14.75
N LEU A 123 2.80 -6.60 -14.51
CA LEU A 123 3.35 -5.30 -14.89
C LEU A 123 3.46 -5.15 -16.42
N VAL A 124 3.84 -6.21 -17.16
CA VAL A 124 3.90 -6.16 -18.62
C VAL A 124 2.51 -6.00 -19.23
N THR A 125 1.52 -6.78 -18.78
CA THR A 125 0.12 -6.63 -19.22
C THR A 125 -0.39 -5.21 -18.97
N LEU A 126 -0.18 -4.67 -17.77
CA LEU A 126 -0.66 -3.33 -17.39
C LEU A 126 0.10 -2.21 -18.09
N SER A 127 1.35 -2.46 -18.52
CA SER A 127 2.18 -1.47 -19.22
C SER A 127 1.84 -1.35 -20.70
N PHE A 128 1.47 -2.46 -21.36
CA PHE A 128 1.39 -2.49 -22.81
C PHE A 128 0.02 -2.90 -23.38
N ASP A 129 -0.81 -3.54 -22.58
CA ASP A 129 -2.13 -4.02 -23.02
C ASP A 129 -3.28 -3.27 -22.34
N TYR A 130 -3.03 -2.64 -21.16
CA TYR A 130 -4.01 -1.85 -20.41
C TYR A 130 -3.73 -0.36 -20.54
N LYS A 131 -4.55 0.37 -21.35
CA LYS A 131 -4.30 1.79 -21.69
C LYS A 131 -4.39 2.72 -20.46
N ARG A 132 -5.27 2.40 -19.51
CA ARG A 132 -5.47 3.24 -18.33
C ARG A 132 -4.25 3.12 -17.40
N ARG A 133 -3.60 4.23 -17.09
CA ARG A 133 -2.38 4.30 -16.26
C ARG A 133 -1.17 3.52 -16.81
N ALA A 134 -1.11 3.27 -18.11
CA ALA A 134 0.01 2.54 -18.73
C ALA A 134 1.37 3.15 -18.38
N ASP A 135 1.49 4.49 -18.37
CA ASP A 135 2.76 5.17 -18.04
C ASP A 135 3.17 4.98 -16.58
N PHE A 136 2.21 4.85 -15.66
CA PHE A 136 2.50 4.48 -14.29
C PHE A 136 3.08 3.06 -14.22
N PHE A 137 2.43 2.07 -14.87
CA PHE A 137 2.90 0.69 -14.84
C PHE A 137 4.21 0.49 -15.58
N LYS A 138 4.50 1.26 -16.63
CA LYS A 138 5.83 1.25 -17.28
C LYS A 138 6.94 1.69 -16.32
N LYS A 139 6.68 2.67 -15.45
CA LYS A 139 7.64 3.08 -14.41
C LYS A 139 7.84 1.97 -13.37
N GLU A 140 6.76 1.33 -12.94
CA GLU A 140 6.87 0.19 -12.01
C GLU A 140 7.60 -0.99 -12.64
N LEU A 141 7.35 -1.29 -13.93
CA LEU A 141 8.06 -2.32 -14.67
C LEU A 141 9.57 -2.00 -14.79
N GLU A 142 9.92 -0.74 -15.06
CA GLU A 142 11.32 -0.30 -15.09
C GLU A 142 12.01 -0.55 -13.74
N GLU A 143 11.39 -0.17 -12.62
CA GLU A 143 11.97 -0.41 -11.29
C GLU A 143 12.03 -1.91 -10.97
N PHE A 144 11.04 -2.68 -11.40
CA PHE A 144 11.05 -4.14 -11.23
C PHE A 144 12.21 -4.80 -11.99
N LEU A 145 12.48 -4.38 -13.23
CA LEU A 145 13.63 -4.87 -13.99
C LEU A 145 14.95 -4.56 -13.29
N VAL A 146 15.09 -3.38 -12.70
CA VAL A 146 16.28 -3.01 -11.92
C VAL A 146 16.42 -3.88 -10.67
N ILE A 147 15.32 -4.15 -9.97
CA ILE A 147 15.32 -5.05 -8.80
C ILE A 147 15.75 -6.46 -9.19
N LEU A 148 15.20 -7.00 -10.29
CA LEU A 148 15.59 -8.31 -10.78
C LEU A 148 17.08 -8.40 -11.12
N TYR A 149 17.59 -7.38 -11.83
CA TYR A 149 18.98 -7.33 -12.25
C TYR A 149 19.95 -7.24 -11.08
N ASN A 150 19.68 -6.33 -10.13
CA ASN A 150 20.58 -6.08 -9.00
C ASN A 150 20.60 -7.24 -7.99
N ASN A 151 19.53 -8.00 -7.88
CA ASN A 151 19.42 -9.10 -6.92
C ASN A 151 19.53 -10.49 -7.55
N ASP A 152 19.84 -10.58 -8.85
CA ASP A 152 19.91 -11.84 -9.61
C ASP A 152 18.65 -12.71 -9.42
N LEU A 153 17.46 -12.05 -9.39
CA LEU A 153 16.19 -12.73 -9.20
C LEU A 153 15.64 -13.27 -10.51
N LYS A 154 15.04 -14.46 -10.44
CA LYS A 154 14.33 -15.01 -11.58
C LYS A 154 12.94 -14.38 -11.68
N PRO A 155 12.61 -13.72 -12.81
CA PRO A 155 11.41 -12.91 -12.94
C PRO A 155 10.10 -13.69 -12.76
N PHE A 156 10.09 -14.98 -13.07
CA PHE A 156 8.92 -15.84 -12.96
C PHE A 156 8.71 -16.42 -11.53
N GLU A 157 9.70 -16.29 -10.65
CA GLU A 157 9.60 -16.73 -9.24
C GLU A 157 9.01 -15.62 -8.35
N VAL A 158 9.08 -14.36 -8.78
CA VAL A 158 8.51 -13.25 -8.00
C VAL A 158 7.00 -13.20 -8.18
N GLN A 159 6.29 -13.54 -7.12
CA GLN A 159 4.83 -13.49 -7.07
C GLN A 159 4.34 -12.29 -6.26
N GLY A 160 3.13 -11.85 -6.56
CA GLY A 160 2.51 -10.70 -5.90
C GLY A 160 1.05 -10.51 -6.30
N SER A 161 0.55 -9.29 -6.15
CA SER A 161 -0.81 -8.96 -6.55
C SER A 161 -0.97 -8.87 -8.07
N TYR A 162 -2.21 -8.90 -8.54
CA TYR A 162 -2.54 -8.68 -9.96
C TYR A 162 -2.14 -7.26 -10.45
N ALA A 163 -1.89 -6.33 -9.55
CA ALA A 163 -1.42 -4.98 -9.86
C ALA A 163 0.11 -4.82 -9.77
N GLY A 164 0.84 -5.89 -9.41
CA GLY A 164 2.29 -5.89 -9.33
C GLY A 164 2.87 -5.49 -7.97
N ALA A 165 2.05 -5.45 -6.91
CA ALA A 165 2.52 -5.26 -5.54
C ALA A 165 3.17 -6.53 -5.00
N VAL A 166 4.21 -6.40 -4.17
CA VAL A 166 5.13 -7.47 -3.80
C VAL A 166 5.29 -7.59 -2.29
N GLY A 167 5.40 -8.83 -1.82
CA GLY A 167 5.80 -9.19 -0.46
C GLY A 167 4.76 -8.90 0.61
N LEU A 168 5.18 -9.05 1.87
CA LEU A 168 4.33 -8.82 3.03
C LEU A 168 3.70 -7.41 3.08
N PRO A 169 4.43 -6.32 2.71
CA PRO A 169 3.89 -4.96 2.77
C PRO A 169 3.12 -4.56 1.52
N GLN A 170 2.99 -5.44 0.52
CA GLN A 170 2.38 -5.13 -0.78
C GLN A 170 2.93 -3.85 -1.42
N PHE A 171 4.26 -3.70 -1.39
CA PHE A 171 4.94 -2.57 -2.00
C PHE A 171 4.99 -2.70 -3.52
N MET A 172 4.74 -1.60 -4.21
CA MET A 172 5.08 -1.48 -5.62
C MET A 172 6.60 -1.40 -5.80
N PRO A 173 7.16 -1.84 -6.95
CA PRO A 173 8.62 -1.79 -7.19
C PRO A 173 9.25 -0.43 -6.90
N SER A 174 8.60 0.66 -7.26
CA SER A 174 9.08 2.01 -6.94
C SER A 174 9.11 2.31 -5.44
N SER A 175 8.21 1.71 -4.66
CA SER A 175 8.20 1.83 -3.20
C SER A 175 9.34 1.03 -2.57
N ILE A 176 9.63 -0.18 -3.09
CA ILE A 176 10.80 -0.96 -2.64
C ILE A 176 12.07 -0.16 -2.83
N LYS A 177 12.25 0.47 -4.01
CA LYS A 177 13.41 1.31 -4.28
C LYS A 177 13.55 2.50 -3.33
N ARG A 178 12.43 3.15 -2.98
CA ARG A 178 12.45 4.39 -2.18
C ARG A 178 12.53 4.12 -0.69
N PHE A 179 11.92 3.05 -0.21
CA PHE A 179 11.65 2.81 1.19
C PHE A 179 12.18 1.48 1.68
N GLY A 180 12.60 0.60 0.78
CA GLY A 180 13.21 -0.67 1.13
C GLY A 180 14.47 -0.48 1.96
N VAL A 181 14.62 -1.29 3.00
CA VAL A 181 15.74 -1.28 3.94
C VAL A 181 16.20 -2.71 4.14
N ASP A 182 17.51 -2.92 4.01
CA ASP A 182 18.21 -4.10 4.52
C ASP A 182 18.26 -3.98 6.05
N PHE A 183 17.26 -4.56 6.70
CA PHE A 183 17.07 -4.35 8.14
C PHE A 183 17.67 -5.45 9.00
N ASP A 184 17.95 -6.62 8.45
CA ASP A 184 18.73 -7.67 9.12
C ASP A 184 20.24 -7.56 8.87
N GLY A 185 20.65 -6.75 7.88
CA GLY A 185 22.05 -6.45 7.60
C GLY A 185 22.76 -7.55 6.79
N ASP A 186 22.01 -8.33 6.01
CA ASP A 186 22.55 -9.40 5.17
C ASP A 186 23.12 -8.90 3.81
N GLY A 187 22.97 -7.59 3.52
CA GLY A 187 23.44 -6.93 2.31
C GLY A 187 22.40 -6.92 1.18
N LYS A 188 21.15 -7.32 1.45
CA LYS A 188 20.06 -7.35 0.47
C LYS A 188 18.80 -6.70 1.04
N ILE A 189 17.90 -6.32 0.16
CA ILE A 189 16.54 -5.87 0.53
C ILE A 189 15.57 -6.93 0.04
N ASP A 190 15.10 -7.80 0.94
CA ASP A 190 14.19 -8.90 0.60
C ASP A 190 12.85 -8.79 1.34
N ILE A 191 11.94 -8.00 0.79
CA ILE A 191 10.58 -7.85 1.36
C ILE A 191 9.67 -9.06 1.11
N ASN A 192 10.11 -10.05 0.32
CA ASN A 192 9.35 -11.27 0.07
C ASN A 192 9.57 -12.32 1.16
N HIS A 193 10.80 -12.43 1.67
CA HIS A 193 11.18 -13.53 2.57
C HIS A 193 11.76 -13.04 3.90
N SER A 194 12.30 -11.81 3.99
CA SER A 194 12.77 -11.21 5.24
C SER A 194 11.65 -10.42 5.93
N THR A 195 11.19 -10.92 7.08
CA THR A 195 10.27 -10.16 7.93
C THR A 195 10.94 -8.94 8.54
N ALA A 196 12.24 -8.99 8.80
CA ALA A 196 13.03 -7.87 9.28
C ALA A 196 13.01 -6.72 8.28
N ASP A 197 13.35 -6.99 7.02
CA ASP A 197 13.35 -5.98 5.94
C ASP A 197 11.97 -5.41 5.71
N THR A 198 10.94 -6.25 5.78
CA THR A 198 9.54 -5.81 5.70
C THR A 198 9.22 -4.82 6.81
N ILE A 199 9.54 -5.13 8.06
CA ILE A 199 9.29 -4.27 9.23
C ILE A 199 10.04 -2.95 9.09
N GLY A 200 11.33 -3.00 8.79
CA GLY A 200 12.16 -1.82 8.57
C GLY A 200 11.68 -0.95 7.42
N SER A 201 11.27 -1.57 6.31
CA SER A 201 10.78 -0.87 5.12
C SER A 201 9.43 -0.17 5.36
N ILE A 202 8.49 -0.81 6.08
CA ILE A 202 7.23 -0.18 6.48
C ILE A 202 7.49 1.01 7.41
N ALA A 203 8.35 0.83 8.41
CA ALA A 203 8.70 1.90 9.34
C ALA A 203 9.35 3.09 8.62
N ASN A 204 10.30 2.84 7.72
CA ASN A 204 10.92 3.86 6.89
C ASN A 204 9.89 4.57 5.99
N TYR A 205 8.96 3.81 5.37
CA TYR A 205 7.87 4.37 4.57
C TYR A 205 7.04 5.36 5.39
N LEU A 206 6.57 4.96 6.56
CA LEU A 206 5.73 5.80 7.43
C LEU A 206 6.50 7.05 7.90
N SER A 207 7.75 6.87 8.35
CA SER A 207 8.62 7.99 8.75
C SER A 207 8.80 9.02 7.63
N LYS A 208 9.05 8.57 6.40
CA LYS A 208 9.20 9.44 5.22
C LYS A 208 7.89 10.10 4.78
N HIS A 209 6.75 9.56 5.19
CA HIS A 209 5.42 10.12 4.92
C HIS A 209 4.87 10.97 6.08
N GLY A 210 5.72 11.35 7.02
CA GLY A 210 5.35 12.30 8.07
C GLY A 210 4.71 11.67 9.29
N TRP A 211 5.00 10.40 9.56
CA TRP A 211 4.64 9.79 10.84
C TRP A 211 5.20 10.59 12.01
N VAL A 212 4.38 10.86 13.01
CA VAL A 212 4.76 11.55 14.25
C VAL A 212 4.43 10.64 15.44
N GLU A 213 5.44 10.29 16.21
CA GLU A 213 5.29 9.46 17.40
C GLU A 213 4.35 10.10 18.43
N GLY A 214 3.53 9.26 19.05
CA GLY A 214 2.63 9.67 20.12
C GLY A 214 1.36 10.41 19.68
N LEU A 215 1.19 10.67 18.37
CA LEU A 215 -0.07 11.19 17.87
C LEU A 215 -1.08 10.07 17.65
N PRO A 216 -2.33 10.23 18.09
CA PRO A 216 -3.37 9.27 17.81
C PRO A 216 -3.71 9.28 16.31
N MET A 217 -3.82 8.09 15.73
CA MET A 217 -4.23 7.92 14.31
C MET A 217 -5.72 8.21 14.10
N LEU A 218 -6.50 8.04 15.13
CA LEU A 218 -7.96 8.11 15.12
C LEU A 218 -8.44 8.79 16.38
N ILE A 219 -9.42 9.69 16.22
CA ILE A 219 -10.21 10.25 17.32
C ILE A 219 -11.68 10.09 17.00
N GLU A 220 -12.43 9.54 17.93
CA GLU A 220 -13.87 9.53 17.85
C GLU A 220 -14.40 10.95 18.08
N ALA A 221 -15.33 11.37 17.23
CA ALA A 221 -15.94 12.69 17.35
C ALA A 221 -17.46 12.61 17.15
N ASP A 222 -18.19 13.42 17.90
CA ASP A 222 -19.60 13.64 17.69
C ASP A 222 -19.81 14.75 16.66
N ILE A 223 -20.50 14.43 15.57
CA ILE A 223 -20.80 15.37 14.47
C ILE A 223 -22.27 15.30 14.07
N SER A 224 -22.83 16.46 13.76
CA SER A 224 -24.17 16.54 13.19
C SER A 224 -24.20 16.12 11.72
N PRO A 225 -25.37 15.76 11.17
CA PRO A 225 -25.51 15.47 9.73
C PRO A 225 -25.04 16.62 8.82
N ALA A 226 -25.23 17.87 9.23
CA ALA A 226 -24.77 19.05 8.51
C ALA A 226 -23.23 19.13 8.49
N GLN A 227 -22.57 18.84 9.60
CA GLN A 227 -21.12 18.79 9.69
C GLN A 227 -20.55 17.61 8.87
N ALA A 228 -21.20 16.45 8.91
CA ALA A 228 -20.83 15.30 8.08
C ALA A 228 -20.91 15.63 6.58
N ALA A 229 -21.96 16.36 6.15
CA ALA A 229 -22.09 16.80 4.77
C ALA A 229 -21.02 17.84 4.37
N LYS A 230 -20.65 18.73 5.29
CA LYS A 230 -19.66 19.81 5.04
C LYS A 230 -18.22 19.31 5.07
N PHE A 231 -17.87 18.46 6.03
CA PHE A 231 -16.48 18.09 6.35
C PHE A 231 -16.16 16.63 5.99
N GLY A 232 -17.17 15.78 5.85
CA GLY A 232 -17.00 14.37 5.54
C GLY A 232 -16.59 14.10 4.10
N GLY A 233 -16.06 12.92 3.87
CA GLY A 233 -15.73 12.39 2.55
C GLY A 233 -14.28 12.62 2.12
N GLY A 234 -13.75 11.57 1.49
CA GLY A 234 -12.36 11.48 1.07
C GLY A 234 -11.41 11.11 2.21
N THR A 235 -10.19 10.82 1.84
CA THR A 235 -9.10 10.40 2.74
C THR A 235 -7.97 11.42 2.80
N ASN A 236 -8.05 12.47 1.99
CA ASN A 236 -7.07 13.55 2.03
C ASN A 236 -7.38 14.54 3.14
N PRO A 237 -6.43 14.88 4.00
CA PRO A 237 -6.61 15.90 5.03
C PRO A 237 -6.78 17.26 4.36
N ARG A 238 -8.00 17.81 4.45
CA ARG A 238 -8.39 19.11 3.84
C ARG A 238 -8.65 20.20 4.85
N PHE A 239 -8.68 19.84 6.12
CA PHE A 239 -8.99 20.73 7.21
C PHE A 239 -7.89 20.67 8.26
N THR A 240 -7.75 21.74 9.05
CA THR A 240 -6.96 21.68 10.26
C THR A 240 -7.82 21.28 11.45
N TRP A 241 -7.20 20.78 12.50
CA TRP A 241 -7.90 20.45 13.73
C TRP A 241 -8.71 21.63 14.27
N ASN A 242 -8.12 22.83 14.36
CA ASN A 242 -8.81 24.05 14.79
C ASN A 242 -10.02 24.40 13.92
N GLN A 243 -9.94 24.18 12.61
CA GLN A 243 -11.09 24.43 11.73
C GLN A 243 -12.28 23.53 12.07
N LEU A 244 -12.03 22.26 12.40
CA LEU A 244 -13.09 21.33 12.79
C LEU A 244 -13.69 21.73 14.16
N ILE A 245 -12.86 21.99 15.16
CA ILE A 245 -13.31 22.38 16.51
C ILE A 245 -14.09 23.69 16.47
N ASN A 246 -13.59 24.71 15.75
CA ASN A 246 -14.27 26.01 15.61
C ASN A 246 -15.59 25.91 14.85
N ASN A 247 -15.82 24.84 14.11
CA ASN A 247 -17.10 24.51 13.47
C ASN A 247 -17.95 23.52 14.28
N GLY A 248 -17.62 23.34 15.55
CA GLY A 248 -18.45 22.60 16.50
C GLY A 248 -18.33 21.07 16.45
N VAL A 249 -17.29 20.53 15.80
CA VAL A 249 -16.95 19.11 15.90
C VAL A 249 -16.45 18.86 17.33
N LYS A 250 -17.07 17.90 18.03
CA LYS A 250 -16.75 17.57 19.42
C LYS A 250 -16.03 16.25 19.49
N PRO A 251 -14.72 16.22 19.84
CA PRO A 251 -14.03 14.96 20.10
C PRO A 251 -14.63 14.29 21.34
N LEU A 252 -14.72 12.97 21.31
CA LEU A 252 -15.22 12.16 22.43
C LEU A 252 -14.09 11.77 23.40
N ASP A 253 -12.86 11.75 22.90
CA ASP A 253 -11.66 11.43 23.68
C ASP A 253 -10.77 12.67 23.87
N ASN A 254 -9.77 12.54 24.76
CA ASN A 254 -8.77 13.59 25.02
C ASN A 254 -8.00 13.96 23.74
N ALA A 255 -8.47 14.99 23.09
CA ALA A 255 -7.92 15.53 21.87
C ALA A 255 -6.85 16.62 22.11
N ASP A 256 -6.44 16.84 23.35
CA ASP A 256 -5.50 17.89 23.76
C ASP A 256 -4.08 17.70 23.18
N ARG A 257 -3.83 16.54 22.58
CA ARG A 257 -2.55 16.20 21.94
C ARG A 257 -2.39 16.71 20.52
N PHE A 258 -3.45 17.25 19.91
CA PHE A 258 -3.35 17.78 18.57
C PHE A 258 -2.93 19.26 18.54
N ALA A 259 -1.89 19.54 17.76
CA ALA A 259 -1.60 20.92 17.38
C ALA A 259 -2.76 21.45 16.54
N GLY A 260 -3.19 22.68 16.82
CA GLY A 260 -4.36 23.26 16.17
C GLY A 260 -4.26 23.39 14.64
N ASN A 261 -3.05 23.42 14.08
CA ASN A 261 -2.79 23.46 12.65
C ASN A 261 -2.61 22.08 12.00
N MET A 262 -2.75 20.99 12.77
CA MET A 262 -2.59 19.62 12.24
C MET A 262 -3.62 19.34 11.15
N PRO A 263 -3.18 18.84 9.98
CA PRO A 263 -4.09 18.46 8.90
C PRO A 263 -4.84 17.19 9.26
N VAL A 264 -6.17 17.24 9.13
CA VAL A 264 -7.08 16.15 9.48
C VAL A 264 -8.18 15.99 8.43
N PHE A 265 -8.81 14.84 8.40
CA PHE A 265 -10.04 14.60 7.65
C PHE A 265 -11.06 13.87 8.51
N ILE A 266 -12.33 13.96 8.13
CA ILE A 266 -13.41 13.24 8.79
C ILE A 266 -13.87 12.08 7.91
N ALA A 267 -13.75 10.86 8.44
CA ALA A 267 -14.41 9.69 7.89
C ALA A 267 -15.76 9.49 8.61
N VAL A 268 -16.85 9.38 7.84
CA VAL A 268 -18.20 9.24 8.36
C VAL A 268 -18.65 7.80 8.25
N SER A 269 -18.99 7.17 9.38
CA SER A 269 -19.66 5.88 9.44
C SER A 269 -21.17 6.07 9.67
N TYR A 270 -21.98 5.40 8.87
CA TYR A 270 -23.45 5.58 8.89
C TYR A 270 -24.20 4.57 9.77
N THR A 271 -23.52 3.69 10.48
CA THR A 271 -24.16 2.70 11.38
C THR A 271 -24.63 3.28 12.71
N HIS A 272 -23.99 4.34 13.17
CA HIS A 272 -24.46 5.23 14.24
C HIS A 272 -24.03 6.65 13.86
N LEU A 273 -24.81 7.68 14.17
CA LEU A 273 -24.50 9.10 13.91
C LEU A 273 -23.24 9.60 14.67
N ARG A 274 -22.20 8.79 14.67
CA ARG A 274 -20.90 9.09 15.27
C ARG A 274 -19.86 9.12 14.15
N ALA A 275 -19.02 10.13 14.12
CA ALA A 275 -17.91 10.19 13.20
C ALA A 275 -16.84 9.20 13.64
N HIS A 276 -16.54 8.26 12.78
CA HIS A 276 -15.46 7.32 12.99
C HIS A 276 -14.55 7.35 11.76
N GLU A 277 -13.28 7.50 12.00
CA GLU A 277 -12.18 7.02 11.22
C GLU A 277 -11.40 7.92 10.29
N THR A 278 -10.12 7.83 10.58
CA THR A 278 -9.05 8.01 9.60
C THR A 278 -8.89 6.72 8.79
N ARG A 279 -9.11 6.79 7.51
CA ARG A 279 -8.82 5.72 6.58
C ARG A 279 -7.58 6.07 5.78
N HIS A 280 -6.52 5.32 5.97
CA HIS A 280 -5.46 5.26 5.00
C HIS A 280 -5.87 4.26 3.90
N ASP A 281 -6.31 4.77 2.74
CA ASP A 281 -6.22 3.99 1.51
C ASP A 281 -4.78 4.11 1.03
N LEU A 282 -3.98 3.12 1.36
CA LEU A 282 -2.68 2.88 0.74
C LEU A 282 -2.85 2.46 -0.72
#